data_603ca8d503288aa30372c296df607732
#
_entry.id   603ca8d503288aa30372c296df607732
#
_cell.length_a   1.000
_cell.length_b   1.000
_cell.length_c   1.000
_cell.angle_alpha   90.00
_cell.angle_beta   90.00
_cell.angle_gamma   90.00
#
_symmetry.space_group_name_H-M   'P 1'
#
loop_
_entity.id
_entity.type
_entity.pdbx_description
1 polymer ?
#
loop_
_entity_poly.entity_id
_entity_poly.type
_entity_poly.pdbx_seq_one_letter_code
_entity_poly.pdbx_strand_id
1 'polypeptide(L)'
;MLPLSGERVNAKGIISEKLDSLDTIRGSSTLKRGFAHMQKNGVVMDVTNVEQALIAQEAGAVSVMVLDKLPSEVRKAGGVARTASIKIIEEIMDSVTIPVMAKCRIGHVSEALVLQETDVDMIDESEVLTPADELRHIWKWDLTTPVVNGARSLAEALRRIEEGASMIRTKGEPGTGNVAEAITHIKKVNDELRTIKSIYDSGDNQDLVRMAREFKVSYDIVEQTAKLGRLPVVNFAAGGIATPADAAYLMSLGCDGIFVGSGIFSADDAQERANAIVLATTFWNESDKVKEAQKMIDERKSIDGLDVKNLDLRMQDRGGSA
;
A
#
# COMPACT_ATOMS: atom_id res chain seq x y z
N MET A 1 21.48 -4.65 -17.62
CA MET A 1 20.35 -4.52 -18.57
C MET A 1 19.81 -5.91 -18.75
N LEU A 2 18.75 -6.28 -18.00
CA LEU A 2 18.09 -7.57 -18.18
C LEU A 2 17.33 -7.52 -19.50
N PRO A 3 17.46 -8.51 -20.39
CA PRO A 3 16.66 -8.58 -21.58
C PRO A 3 15.23 -8.93 -21.15
N LEU A 4 14.40 -7.92 -21.01
CA LEU A 4 12.97 -8.15 -20.97
C LEU A 4 12.60 -8.71 -22.36
N SER A 5 12.28 -10.00 -22.42
CA SER A 5 11.70 -10.64 -23.61
C SER A 5 10.25 -10.15 -23.73
N GLY A 6 10.06 -8.90 -24.10
CA GLY A 6 8.77 -8.30 -24.27
C GLY A 6 8.93 -6.83 -24.65
N GLU A 7 8.02 -6.32 -25.46
CA GLU A 7 8.01 -4.92 -25.82
C GLU A 7 7.75 -4.07 -24.56
N ARG A 8 8.54 -3.00 -24.38
CA ARG A 8 8.41 -2.09 -23.27
C ARG A 8 7.01 -1.46 -23.25
N VAL A 9 6.32 -1.56 -22.14
CA VAL A 9 5.13 -0.78 -21.88
C VAL A 9 5.58 0.68 -21.73
N ASN A 10 4.98 1.60 -22.47
CA ASN A 10 5.29 3.03 -22.31
C ASN A 10 4.72 3.58 -21.00
N ALA A 11 5.17 4.76 -20.58
CA ALA A 11 4.73 5.41 -19.36
C ALA A 11 3.21 5.66 -19.29
N LYS A 12 2.49 5.61 -20.40
CA LYS A 12 1.03 5.69 -20.48
C LYS A 12 0.33 4.35 -20.26
N GLY A 13 1.08 3.27 -20.10
CA GLY A 13 0.53 1.92 -19.91
C GLY A 13 -0.17 1.36 -21.17
N ILE A 14 0.16 1.89 -22.34
CA ILE A 14 -0.37 1.39 -23.61
C ILE A 14 0.42 0.14 -23.99
N ILE A 15 -0.28 -0.97 -24.08
CA ILE A 15 0.30 -2.23 -24.60
C ILE A 15 0.44 -2.06 -26.11
N SER A 16 1.63 -2.36 -26.65
CA SER A 16 1.80 -2.36 -28.09
C SER A 16 0.91 -3.42 -28.77
N GLU A 17 0.58 -3.20 -30.03
CA GLU A 17 -0.53 -3.82 -30.76
C GLU A 17 -0.53 -5.35 -30.93
N LYS A 18 0.43 -6.08 -30.36
CA LYS A 18 0.50 -7.56 -30.46
C LYS A 18 -0.05 -8.23 -29.20
N LEU A 19 -1.37 -8.30 -29.11
CA LEU A 19 -2.09 -9.02 -28.05
C LEU A 19 -2.15 -10.55 -28.23
N ASP A 20 -1.44 -11.11 -29.21
CA ASP A 20 -1.62 -12.51 -29.64
C ASP A 20 -0.90 -13.54 -28.75
N SER A 21 -0.06 -13.10 -27.80
CA SER A 21 0.54 -14.02 -26.82
C SER A 21 0.41 -13.47 -25.40
N LEU A 22 0.09 -14.34 -24.46
CA LEU A 22 0.04 -14.00 -23.01
C LEU A 22 1.39 -13.47 -22.51
N ASP A 23 2.49 -13.86 -23.12
CA ASP A 23 3.84 -13.40 -22.77
C ASP A 23 4.05 -11.91 -23.04
N THR A 24 3.39 -11.33 -24.04
CA THR A 24 3.47 -9.89 -24.31
C THR A 24 2.69 -9.05 -23.31
N ILE A 25 1.80 -9.66 -22.51
CA ILE A 25 0.95 -9.01 -21.54
C ILE A 25 1.61 -9.04 -20.15
N ARG A 26 2.48 -10.02 -19.87
CA ARG A 26 3.17 -10.14 -18.57
C ARG A 26 3.92 -8.83 -18.24
N GLY A 27 3.69 -8.29 -17.03
CA GLY A 27 4.30 -7.05 -16.59
C GLY A 27 3.70 -5.78 -17.19
N SER A 28 2.65 -5.89 -18.02
CA SER A 28 1.97 -4.70 -18.55
C SER A 28 1.30 -3.90 -17.43
N SER A 29 1.19 -2.59 -17.61
CA SER A 29 0.50 -1.70 -16.67
C SER A 29 -0.95 -2.15 -16.41
N THR A 30 -1.65 -2.64 -17.44
CA THR A 30 -3.02 -3.14 -17.33
C THR A 30 -3.10 -4.34 -16.38
N LEU A 31 -2.23 -5.34 -16.55
CA LEU A 31 -2.21 -6.50 -15.67
C LEU A 31 -1.81 -6.14 -14.24
N LYS A 32 -0.74 -5.35 -14.06
CA LYS A 32 -0.26 -4.93 -12.75
C LYS A 32 -1.33 -4.16 -11.97
N ARG A 33 -2.02 -3.21 -12.63
CA ARG A 33 -3.12 -2.44 -12.03
C ARG A 33 -4.36 -3.30 -11.83
N GLY A 34 -4.66 -4.23 -12.74
CA GLY A 34 -5.76 -5.18 -12.63
C GLY A 34 -5.61 -6.08 -11.41
N PHE A 35 -4.40 -6.62 -11.19
CA PHE A 35 -4.09 -7.40 -10.00
C PHE A 35 -4.30 -6.60 -8.71
N ALA A 36 -3.77 -5.38 -8.64
CA ALA A 36 -3.99 -4.49 -7.50
C ALA A 36 -5.48 -4.18 -7.29
N HIS A 37 -6.24 -3.98 -8.37
CA HIS A 37 -7.67 -3.68 -8.31
C HIS A 37 -8.51 -4.85 -7.77
N MET A 38 -8.11 -6.09 -8.02
CA MET A 38 -8.80 -7.27 -7.50
C MET A 38 -8.80 -7.35 -5.97
N GLN A 39 -7.89 -6.66 -5.30
CA GLN A 39 -7.79 -6.62 -3.83
C GLN A 39 -8.70 -5.58 -3.18
N LYS A 40 -9.46 -4.84 -3.99
CA LYS A 40 -10.33 -3.75 -3.54
C LYS A 40 -11.37 -4.26 -2.53
N ASN A 41 -11.69 -3.41 -1.54
CA ASN A 41 -12.56 -3.67 -0.40
C ASN A 41 -12.06 -4.75 0.56
N GLY A 42 -10.79 -5.12 0.45
CA GLY A 42 -10.18 -6.14 1.28
C GLY A 42 -9.18 -5.61 2.29
N VAL A 43 -8.70 -6.55 3.09
CA VAL A 43 -7.66 -6.33 4.09
C VAL A 43 -6.40 -7.06 3.66
N VAL A 44 -5.28 -6.33 3.59
CA VAL A 44 -3.93 -6.90 3.48
C VAL A 44 -3.35 -6.97 4.88
N MET A 45 -2.88 -8.14 5.30
CA MET A 45 -2.34 -8.33 6.64
C MET A 45 -0.82 -8.50 6.62
N ASP A 46 -0.11 -7.65 7.38
CA ASP A 46 1.34 -7.78 7.58
C ASP A 46 1.62 -9.00 8.49
N VAL A 47 2.43 -9.94 8.03
CA VAL A 47 2.73 -11.20 8.73
C VAL A 47 4.24 -11.45 8.79
N THR A 48 4.70 -12.17 9.81
CA THR A 48 6.13 -12.49 10.02
C THR A 48 6.42 -14.00 10.01
N ASN A 49 5.39 -14.85 9.96
CA ASN A 49 5.50 -16.30 9.97
C ASN A 49 4.25 -16.97 9.38
N VAL A 50 4.34 -18.28 9.17
CA VAL A 50 3.27 -19.10 8.57
C VAL A 50 1.99 -19.09 9.41
N GLU A 51 2.10 -19.14 10.74
CA GLU A 51 0.91 -19.16 11.63
C GLU A 51 0.08 -17.88 11.44
N GLN A 52 0.72 -16.71 11.43
CA GLN A 52 0.05 -15.44 11.17
C GLN A 52 -0.57 -15.38 9.76
N ALA A 53 0.11 -15.95 8.76
CA ALA A 53 -0.40 -16.00 7.39
C ALA A 53 -1.65 -16.88 7.26
N LEU A 54 -1.68 -18.01 7.96
CA LEU A 54 -2.87 -18.88 8.03
C LEU A 54 -4.03 -18.18 8.74
N ILE A 55 -3.78 -17.53 9.89
CA ILE A 55 -4.79 -16.70 10.58
C ILE A 55 -5.37 -15.64 9.63
N ALA A 56 -4.51 -14.94 8.90
CA ALA A 56 -4.95 -13.92 7.94
C ALA A 56 -5.83 -14.50 6.84
N GLN A 57 -5.43 -15.64 6.25
CA GLN A 57 -6.20 -16.33 5.22
C GLN A 57 -7.55 -16.82 5.74
N GLU A 58 -7.58 -17.45 6.92
CA GLU A 58 -8.81 -17.94 7.56
C GLU A 58 -9.78 -16.80 7.90
N ALA A 59 -9.26 -15.65 8.29
CA ALA A 59 -10.06 -14.46 8.53
C ALA A 59 -10.64 -13.82 7.26
N GLY A 60 -10.17 -14.21 6.06
CA GLY A 60 -10.61 -13.66 4.79
C GLY A 60 -9.82 -12.45 4.32
N ALA A 61 -8.54 -12.34 4.70
CA ALA A 61 -7.64 -11.36 4.09
C ALA A 61 -7.54 -11.60 2.58
N VAL A 62 -7.44 -10.52 1.80
CA VAL A 62 -7.29 -10.61 0.33
C VAL A 62 -5.86 -10.91 -0.09
N SER A 63 -4.91 -10.65 0.78
CA SER A 63 -3.49 -11.01 0.63
C SER A 63 -2.75 -10.82 1.95
N VAL A 64 -1.55 -11.38 2.04
CA VAL A 64 -0.61 -11.14 3.15
C VAL A 64 0.60 -10.37 2.66
N MET A 65 1.20 -9.59 3.57
CA MET A 65 2.44 -8.84 3.36
C MET A 65 3.51 -9.38 4.30
N VAL A 66 4.55 -10.00 3.75
CA VAL A 66 5.62 -10.62 4.56
C VAL A 66 6.64 -9.58 4.99
N LEU A 67 6.95 -9.59 6.30
CA LEU A 67 7.98 -8.77 6.94
C LEU A 67 8.91 -9.65 7.78
N ASP A 68 10.15 -9.16 8.00
CA ASP A 68 11.06 -9.74 9.00
C ASP A 68 10.56 -9.49 10.43
N LYS A 69 10.00 -8.29 10.67
CA LYS A 69 9.47 -7.83 11.96
C LYS A 69 8.24 -6.95 11.72
N LEU A 70 7.27 -7.03 12.62
CA LEU A 70 6.14 -6.10 12.60
C LEU A 70 6.61 -4.64 12.80
N PRO A 71 5.90 -3.64 12.25
CA PRO A 71 6.30 -2.23 12.39
C PRO A 71 6.53 -1.78 13.84
N SER A 72 5.76 -2.27 14.79
CA SER A 72 5.97 -2.00 16.23
C SER A 72 7.29 -2.55 16.75
N GLU A 73 7.73 -3.70 16.27
CA GLU A 73 9.00 -4.33 16.63
C GLU A 73 10.18 -3.61 15.96
N VAL A 74 10.02 -3.19 14.70
CA VAL A 74 11.01 -2.36 13.98
C VAL A 74 11.31 -1.08 14.78
N ARG A 75 10.28 -0.42 15.33
CA ARG A 75 10.45 0.76 16.17
C ARG A 75 11.27 0.47 17.43
N LYS A 76 10.96 -0.63 18.12
CA LYS A 76 11.66 -1.04 19.34
C LYS A 76 13.11 -1.43 19.10
N ALA A 77 13.40 -2.05 17.96
CA ALA A 77 14.74 -2.54 17.63
C ALA A 77 15.75 -1.43 17.31
N GLY A 78 15.30 -0.29 16.72
CA GLY A 78 16.12 0.89 16.43
C GLY A 78 17.29 0.70 15.45
N GLY A 79 17.35 -0.46 14.77
CA GLY A 79 18.39 -0.80 13.82
C GLY A 79 17.98 -0.63 12.36
N VAL A 80 18.79 -1.14 11.44
CA VAL A 80 18.48 -1.18 10.01
C VAL A 80 17.44 -2.26 9.74
N ALA A 81 16.23 -1.86 9.35
CA ALA A 81 15.17 -2.76 8.91
C ALA A 81 15.37 -3.12 7.43
N ARG A 82 15.40 -4.41 7.12
CA ARG A 82 15.62 -4.97 5.78
C ARG A 82 14.44 -5.83 5.33
N THR A 83 14.47 -6.22 4.06
CA THR A 83 13.59 -7.25 3.48
C THR A 83 13.60 -8.52 4.32
N ALA A 84 12.46 -9.20 4.43
CA ALA A 84 12.35 -10.51 5.06
C ALA A 84 13.24 -11.54 4.34
N SER A 85 13.66 -12.60 5.03
CA SER A 85 14.45 -13.66 4.39
C SER A 85 13.63 -14.37 3.32
N ILE A 86 14.26 -14.72 2.20
CA ILE A 86 13.61 -15.45 1.11
C ILE A 86 12.98 -16.74 1.61
N LYS A 87 13.67 -17.45 2.51
CA LYS A 87 13.18 -18.69 3.09
C LYS A 87 11.80 -18.51 3.76
N ILE A 88 11.60 -17.47 4.57
CA ILE A 88 10.30 -17.25 5.21
C ILE A 88 9.23 -16.81 4.21
N ILE A 89 9.62 -16.07 3.15
CA ILE A 89 8.70 -15.71 2.08
C ILE A 89 8.21 -16.96 1.36
N GLU A 90 9.11 -17.85 0.96
CA GLU A 90 8.79 -19.11 0.30
C GLU A 90 7.95 -20.04 1.20
N GLU A 91 8.30 -20.18 2.49
CA GLU A 91 7.52 -20.96 3.45
C GLU A 91 6.07 -20.43 3.58
N ILE A 92 5.87 -19.13 3.56
CA ILE A 92 4.52 -18.53 3.59
C ILE A 92 3.80 -18.75 2.25
N MET A 93 4.47 -18.56 1.11
CA MET A 93 3.89 -18.80 -0.22
C MET A 93 3.42 -20.25 -0.38
N ASP A 94 4.17 -21.21 0.15
CA ASP A 94 3.81 -22.63 0.12
C ASP A 94 2.63 -22.98 1.04
N SER A 95 2.34 -22.13 2.04
CA SER A 95 1.38 -22.42 3.10
C SER A 95 0.01 -21.78 2.88
N VAL A 96 -0.11 -20.73 2.06
CA VAL A 96 -1.38 -20.02 1.82
C VAL A 96 -1.77 -20.08 0.34
N THR A 97 -3.06 -19.83 0.06
CA THR A 97 -3.59 -19.78 -1.31
C THR A 97 -3.98 -18.35 -1.74
N ILE A 98 -3.90 -17.40 -0.82
CA ILE A 98 -4.09 -15.97 -1.11
C ILE A 98 -2.76 -15.36 -1.55
N PRO A 99 -2.80 -14.24 -2.33
CA PRO A 99 -1.59 -13.57 -2.80
C PRO A 99 -0.62 -13.20 -1.66
N VAL A 100 0.67 -13.33 -1.95
CA VAL A 100 1.76 -12.99 -1.03
C VAL A 100 2.55 -11.80 -1.55
N MET A 101 2.63 -10.76 -0.74
CA MET A 101 3.44 -9.57 -0.98
C MET A 101 4.68 -9.59 -0.09
N ALA A 102 5.75 -8.92 -0.52
CA ALA A 102 6.92 -8.70 0.32
C ALA A 102 7.45 -7.26 0.18
N LYS A 103 8.12 -6.76 1.24
CA LYS A 103 8.67 -5.41 1.26
C LYS A 103 10.12 -5.38 0.81
N CYS A 104 10.47 -4.40 -0.04
CA CYS A 104 11.85 -3.99 -0.29
C CYS A 104 12.11 -2.57 0.23
N ARG A 105 13.36 -2.24 0.44
CA ARG A 105 13.78 -0.91 0.85
C ARG A 105 13.61 0.10 -0.29
N ILE A 106 13.26 1.33 0.04
CA ILE A 106 13.17 2.43 -0.93
C ILE A 106 14.49 2.54 -1.70
N GLY A 107 14.40 2.57 -3.04
CA GLY A 107 15.53 2.70 -3.97
C GLY A 107 16.37 1.45 -4.16
N HIS A 108 16.08 0.33 -3.49
CA HIS A 108 16.90 -0.88 -3.57
C HIS A 108 16.45 -1.81 -4.71
N VAL A 109 16.84 -1.46 -5.94
CA VAL A 109 16.48 -2.21 -7.16
C VAL A 109 16.80 -3.71 -7.05
N SER A 110 17.97 -4.07 -6.49
CA SER A 110 18.37 -5.49 -6.39
C SER A 110 17.47 -6.28 -5.43
N GLU A 111 16.98 -5.70 -4.32
CA GLU A 111 15.98 -6.37 -3.47
C GLU A 111 14.68 -6.60 -4.24
N ALA A 112 14.20 -5.61 -4.99
CA ALA A 112 12.99 -5.77 -5.78
C ALA A 112 13.14 -6.85 -6.85
N LEU A 113 14.29 -6.94 -7.51
CA LEU A 113 14.58 -8.01 -8.49
C LEU A 113 14.63 -9.39 -7.84
N VAL A 114 15.25 -9.52 -6.66
CA VAL A 114 15.26 -10.78 -5.91
C VAL A 114 13.84 -11.21 -5.54
N LEU A 115 13.00 -10.29 -5.06
CA LEU A 115 11.59 -10.58 -4.75
C LEU A 115 10.79 -10.96 -6.00
N GLN A 116 11.05 -10.32 -7.13
CA GLN A 116 10.43 -10.70 -8.41
C GLN A 116 10.84 -12.12 -8.84
N GLU A 117 12.12 -12.49 -8.70
CA GLU A 117 12.62 -13.86 -9.00
C GLU A 117 12.13 -14.91 -7.97
N THR A 118 11.66 -14.47 -6.79
CA THR A 118 10.97 -15.33 -5.81
C THR A 118 9.50 -15.54 -6.18
N ASP A 119 9.02 -14.91 -7.25
CA ASP A 119 7.64 -14.96 -7.73
C ASP A 119 6.60 -14.42 -6.72
N VAL A 120 6.97 -13.45 -5.85
CA VAL A 120 5.96 -12.78 -5.02
C VAL A 120 4.93 -12.07 -5.90
N ASP A 121 3.68 -12.08 -5.48
CA ASP A 121 2.58 -11.53 -6.28
C ASP A 121 2.61 -9.98 -6.37
N MET A 122 3.17 -9.31 -5.36
CA MET A 122 3.34 -7.85 -5.35
C MET A 122 4.50 -7.44 -4.43
N ILE A 123 5.18 -6.36 -4.77
CA ILE A 123 6.28 -5.79 -3.98
C ILE A 123 5.82 -4.48 -3.35
N ASP A 124 6.10 -4.26 -2.05
CA ASP A 124 5.94 -2.97 -1.39
C ASP A 124 7.31 -2.30 -1.24
N GLU A 125 7.58 -1.27 -2.05
CA GLU A 125 8.73 -0.39 -1.84
C GLU A 125 8.40 0.54 -0.67
N SER A 126 8.93 0.22 0.52
CA SER A 126 8.35 0.62 1.78
C SER A 126 9.25 1.48 2.66
N GLU A 127 8.67 2.57 3.18
CA GLU A 127 9.26 3.43 4.22
C GLU A 127 9.32 2.76 5.60
N VAL A 128 8.63 1.66 5.82
CA VAL A 128 8.75 0.85 7.05
C VAL A 128 10.17 0.31 7.20
N LEU A 129 10.77 -0.08 6.08
CA LEU A 129 12.17 -0.48 6.03
C LEU A 129 13.08 0.75 5.96
N THR A 130 14.34 0.56 6.32
CA THR A 130 15.34 1.63 6.24
C THR A 130 15.69 1.90 4.78
N PRO A 131 15.50 3.12 4.24
CA PRO A 131 15.82 3.42 2.85
C PRO A 131 17.24 3.05 2.47
N ALA A 132 17.43 2.54 1.25
CA ALA A 132 18.73 2.31 0.65
C ALA A 132 19.17 3.49 -0.21
N ASP A 133 18.20 4.22 -0.78
CA ASP A 133 18.42 5.47 -1.50
C ASP A 133 17.48 6.54 -0.94
N GLU A 134 18.06 7.64 -0.45
CA GLU A 134 17.31 8.78 0.10
C GLU A 134 16.84 9.74 -1.00
N LEU A 135 17.35 9.59 -2.22
CA LEU A 135 17.10 10.53 -3.32
C LEU A 135 16.09 10.00 -4.32
N ARG A 136 15.97 8.69 -4.49
CA ARG A 136 15.19 8.10 -5.57
C ARG A 136 14.47 6.85 -5.14
N HIS A 137 13.25 6.70 -5.67
CA HIS A 137 12.51 5.44 -5.67
C HIS A 137 12.88 4.59 -6.88
N ILE A 138 12.54 3.30 -6.82
CA ILE A 138 12.76 2.35 -7.91
C ILE A 138 11.93 2.79 -9.13
N TRP A 139 12.50 2.67 -10.32
CA TRP A 139 11.78 2.81 -11.58
C TRP A 139 11.03 1.50 -11.89
N LYS A 140 9.75 1.46 -11.58
CA LYS A 140 8.90 0.25 -11.53
C LYS A 140 8.44 -0.24 -12.90
N TRP A 141 8.66 0.57 -13.93
CA TRP A 141 8.38 0.16 -15.31
C TRP A 141 9.31 -0.95 -15.82
N ASP A 142 10.48 -1.11 -15.20
CA ASP A 142 11.42 -2.19 -15.49
C ASP A 142 11.07 -3.51 -14.78
N LEU A 143 10.11 -3.51 -13.85
CA LEU A 143 9.64 -4.70 -13.13
C LEU A 143 8.40 -5.29 -13.80
N THR A 144 8.30 -6.62 -13.82
CA THR A 144 7.09 -7.34 -14.24
C THR A 144 6.10 -7.51 -13.09
N THR A 145 6.59 -7.60 -11.84
CA THR A 145 5.78 -7.67 -10.63
C THR A 145 5.16 -6.31 -10.32
N PRO A 146 3.86 -6.24 -9.97
CA PRO A 146 3.22 -5.00 -9.52
C PRO A 146 3.86 -4.47 -8.23
N VAL A 147 3.90 -3.14 -8.10
CA VAL A 147 4.51 -2.49 -6.92
C VAL A 147 3.51 -1.56 -6.24
N VAL A 148 3.46 -1.62 -4.91
CA VAL A 148 2.77 -0.66 -4.06
C VAL A 148 3.76 0.32 -3.41
N ASN A 149 3.35 1.57 -3.23
CA ASN A 149 4.11 2.59 -2.53
C ASN A 149 3.25 3.36 -1.51
N GLY A 150 3.89 3.85 -0.47
CA GLY A 150 3.31 4.79 0.47
C GLY A 150 3.28 6.23 -0.06
N ALA A 151 2.23 6.99 0.29
CA ALA A 151 2.12 8.42 0.02
C ALA A 151 1.40 9.17 1.15
N ARG A 152 1.75 10.44 1.34
CA ARG A 152 1.15 11.37 2.33
C ARG A 152 0.30 12.46 1.68
N SER A 153 0.39 12.60 0.35
CA SER A 153 -0.28 13.64 -0.43
C SER A 153 -0.51 13.16 -1.86
N LEU A 154 -1.34 13.89 -2.60
CA LEU A 154 -1.56 13.62 -4.02
C LEU A 154 -0.27 13.74 -4.83
N ALA A 155 0.53 14.78 -4.56
CA ALA A 155 1.81 14.98 -5.23
C ALA A 155 2.75 13.77 -5.08
N GLU A 156 2.87 13.23 -3.86
CA GLU A 156 3.69 12.05 -3.60
C GLU A 156 3.11 10.81 -4.28
N ALA A 157 1.79 10.61 -4.23
CA ALA A 157 1.11 9.52 -4.90
C ALA A 157 1.32 9.55 -6.42
N LEU A 158 1.16 10.72 -7.04
CA LEU A 158 1.32 10.87 -8.49
C LEU A 158 2.76 10.61 -8.95
N ARG A 159 3.78 11.03 -8.17
CA ARG A 159 5.18 10.68 -8.48
C ARG A 159 5.39 9.17 -8.48
N ARG A 160 4.88 8.46 -7.48
CA ARG A 160 4.99 6.98 -7.40
C ARG A 160 4.26 6.30 -8.56
N ILE A 161 3.08 6.81 -8.94
CA ILE A 161 2.31 6.28 -10.09
C ILE A 161 3.04 6.54 -11.41
N GLU A 162 3.64 7.71 -11.57
CA GLU A 162 4.44 8.05 -12.76
C GLU A 162 5.69 7.17 -12.90
N GLU A 163 6.28 6.76 -11.77
CA GLU A 163 7.37 5.78 -11.71
C GLU A 163 6.90 4.33 -11.97
N GLY A 164 5.58 4.07 -12.05
CA GLY A 164 5.00 2.77 -12.38
C GLY A 164 4.34 2.03 -11.22
N ALA A 165 4.07 2.67 -10.09
CA ALA A 165 3.31 2.06 -8.99
C ALA A 165 1.91 1.63 -9.45
N SER A 166 1.48 0.44 -9.05
CA SER A 166 0.18 -0.17 -9.39
C SER A 166 -0.85 -0.02 -8.28
N MET A 167 -0.41 0.32 -7.07
CA MET A 167 -1.21 0.60 -5.90
C MET A 167 -0.53 1.71 -5.09
N ILE A 168 -1.34 2.56 -4.48
CA ILE A 168 -0.89 3.51 -3.46
C ILE A 168 -1.51 3.09 -2.13
N ARG A 169 -0.76 3.29 -1.04
CA ARG A 169 -1.30 3.26 0.30
C ARG A 169 -0.90 4.53 1.06
N THR A 170 -1.62 4.87 2.11
CA THR A 170 -1.11 5.92 3.01
C THR A 170 0.17 5.43 3.69
N LYS A 171 1.09 6.34 3.98
CA LYS A 171 2.20 6.03 4.87
C LYS A 171 1.70 5.83 6.30
N GLY A 172 0.80 6.70 6.78
CA GLY A 172 0.37 6.69 8.17
C GLY A 172 1.56 6.76 9.12
N GLU A 173 1.43 6.16 10.29
CA GLU A 173 2.56 5.93 11.20
C GLU A 173 2.49 4.49 11.73
N PRO A 174 3.06 3.52 11.00
CA PRO A 174 2.93 2.10 11.28
C PRO A 174 3.46 1.72 12.66
N GLY A 175 2.78 0.76 13.31
CA GLY A 175 3.20 0.23 14.62
C GLY A 175 2.87 1.12 15.81
N THR A 176 2.07 2.19 15.62
CA THR A 176 1.69 3.11 16.70
C THR A 176 0.33 2.81 17.31
N GLY A 177 -0.54 2.07 16.62
CA GLY A 177 -1.94 1.94 17.03
C GLY A 177 -2.71 3.26 17.01
N ASN A 178 -2.21 4.26 16.30
CA ASN A 178 -2.81 5.59 16.17
C ASN A 178 -3.05 5.89 14.69
N VAL A 179 -4.30 5.92 14.31
CA VAL A 179 -4.77 6.07 12.92
C VAL A 179 -4.76 7.53 12.42
N ALA A 180 -4.44 8.49 13.28
CA ALA A 180 -4.57 9.92 13.00
C ALA A 180 -3.79 10.37 11.74
N GLU A 181 -2.56 9.88 11.57
CA GLU A 181 -1.75 10.23 10.39
C GLU A 181 -2.32 9.62 9.10
N ALA A 182 -2.81 8.38 9.14
CA ALA A 182 -3.47 7.76 7.99
C ALA A 182 -4.71 8.57 7.55
N ILE A 183 -5.53 8.98 8.52
CA ILE A 183 -6.70 9.84 8.27
C ILE A 183 -6.27 11.18 7.66
N THR A 184 -5.22 11.81 8.20
CA THR A 184 -4.68 13.07 7.69
C THR A 184 -4.24 12.93 6.24
N HIS A 185 -3.52 11.85 5.90
CA HIS A 185 -3.04 11.61 4.54
C HIS A 185 -4.20 11.39 3.56
N ILE A 186 -5.20 10.57 3.91
CA ILE A 186 -6.38 10.35 3.06
C ILE A 186 -7.13 11.66 2.82
N LYS A 187 -7.41 12.43 3.88
CA LYS A 187 -8.12 13.70 3.75
C LYS A 187 -7.34 14.68 2.87
N LYS A 188 -6.02 14.75 3.04
CA LYS A 188 -5.17 15.60 2.20
C LYS A 188 -5.23 15.20 0.73
N VAL A 189 -5.08 13.91 0.42
CA VAL A 189 -5.23 13.40 -0.96
C VAL A 189 -6.60 13.75 -1.53
N ASN A 190 -7.68 13.55 -0.76
CA ASN A 190 -9.04 13.85 -1.21
C ASN A 190 -9.26 15.35 -1.45
N ASP A 191 -8.69 16.24 -0.62
CA ASP A 191 -8.79 17.68 -0.78
C ASP A 191 -8.04 18.15 -2.05
N GLU A 192 -6.84 17.63 -2.27
CA GLU A 192 -6.03 17.91 -3.46
C GLU A 192 -6.69 17.35 -4.74
N LEU A 193 -7.32 16.16 -4.68
CA LEU A 193 -8.12 15.60 -5.78
C LEU A 193 -9.31 16.51 -6.13
N ARG A 194 -10.05 17.00 -5.13
CA ARG A 194 -11.16 17.93 -5.37
C ARG A 194 -10.66 19.21 -6.01
N THR A 195 -9.50 19.70 -5.61
CA THR A 195 -8.89 20.91 -6.17
C THR A 195 -8.57 20.74 -7.64
N ILE A 196 -7.81 19.71 -8.04
CA ILE A 196 -7.46 19.49 -9.45
C ILE A 196 -8.69 19.13 -10.29
N LYS A 197 -9.68 18.44 -9.72
CA LYS A 197 -10.95 18.16 -10.40
C LYS A 197 -11.71 19.45 -10.71
N SER A 198 -11.82 20.37 -9.76
CA SER A 198 -12.46 21.67 -9.95
C SER A 198 -11.77 22.52 -11.02
N ILE A 199 -10.43 22.53 -11.04
CA ILE A 199 -9.64 23.21 -12.07
C ILE A 199 -9.92 22.58 -13.45
N TYR A 200 -9.91 21.26 -13.54
CA TYR A 200 -10.20 20.55 -14.80
C TYR A 200 -11.60 20.86 -15.32
N ASP A 201 -12.62 20.82 -14.45
CA ASP A 201 -14.01 21.07 -14.82
C ASP A 201 -14.25 22.53 -15.23
N SER A 202 -13.44 23.49 -14.75
CA SER A 202 -13.48 24.88 -15.19
C SER A 202 -12.84 25.13 -16.56
N GLY A 203 -12.10 24.16 -17.09
CA GLY A 203 -11.35 24.29 -18.35
C GLY A 203 -10.05 25.08 -18.23
N ASP A 204 -9.58 25.34 -17.01
CA ASP A 204 -8.34 26.10 -16.77
C ASP A 204 -7.09 25.19 -16.89
N ASN A 205 -6.66 24.97 -18.14
CA ASN A 205 -5.48 24.16 -18.42
C ASN A 205 -4.17 24.80 -17.91
N GLN A 206 -4.12 26.13 -17.74
CA GLN A 206 -2.92 26.81 -17.23
C GLN A 206 -2.71 26.48 -15.75
N ASP A 207 -3.78 26.47 -14.98
CA ASP A 207 -3.71 26.07 -13.58
C ASP A 207 -3.38 24.58 -13.40
N LEU A 208 -3.88 23.69 -14.28
CA LEU A 208 -3.44 22.29 -14.26
C LEU A 208 -1.94 22.14 -14.55
N VAL A 209 -1.39 22.92 -15.48
CA VAL A 209 0.06 22.95 -15.74
C VAL A 209 0.83 23.44 -14.51
N ARG A 210 0.30 24.46 -13.81
CA ARG A 210 0.89 24.95 -12.57
C ARG A 210 0.91 23.86 -11.50
N MET A 211 -0.22 23.15 -11.30
CA MET A 211 -0.31 22.04 -10.36
C MET A 211 0.67 20.91 -10.69
N ALA A 212 0.83 20.57 -11.97
CA ALA A 212 1.79 19.54 -12.38
C ALA A 212 3.23 19.91 -12.01
N ARG A 213 3.61 21.19 -12.17
CA ARG A 213 4.92 21.71 -11.78
C ARG A 213 5.11 21.69 -10.25
N GLU A 214 4.08 22.08 -9.49
CA GLU A 214 4.10 22.04 -8.02
C GLU A 214 4.24 20.61 -7.50
N PHE A 215 3.54 19.66 -8.11
CA PHE A 215 3.60 18.23 -7.77
C PHE A 215 4.86 17.55 -8.30
N LYS A 216 5.61 18.21 -9.19
CA LYS A 216 6.81 17.68 -9.87
C LYS A 216 6.51 16.39 -10.65
N VAL A 217 5.43 16.42 -11.43
CA VAL A 217 4.99 15.31 -12.29
C VAL A 217 4.60 15.85 -13.68
N SER A 218 4.37 14.94 -14.63
CA SER A 218 3.89 15.31 -15.96
C SER A 218 2.46 15.87 -15.92
N TYR A 219 2.15 16.74 -16.86
CA TYR A 219 0.79 17.24 -17.06
C TYR A 219 -0.21 16.10 -17.30
N ASP A 220 0.17 15.12 -18.11
CA ASP A 220 -0.68 14.00 -18.50
C ASP A 220 -1.26 13.23 -17.29
N ILE A 221 -0.47 12.99 -16.23
CA ILE A 221 -0.96 12.27 -15.06
C ILE A 221 -1.89 13.13 -14.20
N VAL A 222 -1.64 14.44 -14.13
CA VAL A 222 -2.53 15.36 -13.40
C VAL A 222 -3.86 15.47 -14.14
N GLU A 223 -3.85 15.66 -15.45
CA GLU A 223 -5.07 15.72 -16.27
C GLU A 223 -5.87 14.42 -16.17
N GLN A 224 -5.22 13.26 -16.32
CA GLN A 224 -5.87 11.95 -16.16
C GLN A 224 -6.53 11.81 -14.78
N THR A 225 -5.82 12.18 -13.73
CA THR A 225 -6.30 12.08 -12.35
C THR A 225 -7.47 13.04 -12.09
N ALA A 226 -7.37 14.27 -12.58
CA ALA A 226 -8.44 15.28 -12.50
C ALA A 226 -9.70 14.81 -13.25
N LYS A 227 -9.53 14.28 -14.46
CA LYS A 227 -10.63 13.73 -15.26
C LYS A 227 -11.33 12.57 -14.56
N LEU A 228 -10.57 11.66 -13.94
CA LEU A 228 -11.11 10.53 -13.17
C LEU A 228 -11.75 10.95 -11.84
N GLY A 229 -11.33 12.07 -11.27
CA GLY A 229 -11.71 12.50 -9.92
C GLY A 229 -11.21 11.58 -8.80
N ARG A 230 -10.24 10.70 -9.13
CA ARG A 230 -9.58 9.76 -8.21
C ARG A 230 -8.20 9.39 -8.74
N LEU A 231 -7.38 8.75 -7.90
CA LEU A 231 -6.14 8.16 -8.38
C LEU A 231 -6.39 7.12 -9.48
N PRO A 232 -5.53 7.04 -10.52
CA PRO A 232 -5.65 6.04 -11.59
C PRO A 232 -5.28 4.61 -11.17
N VAL A 233 -4.95 4.42 -9.89
CA VAL A 233 -4.70 3.14 -9.23
C VAL A 233 -5.50 3.08 -7.92
N VAL A 234 -5.62 1.90 -7.31
CA VAL A 234 -6.26 1.74 -6.00
C VAL A 234 -5.45 2.44 -4.90
N ASN A 235 -6.15 2.99 -3.91
CA ASN A 235 -5.57 3.70 -2.78
C ASN A 235 -6.03 3.08 -1.46
N PHE A 236 -5.15 2.39 -0.78
CA PHE A 236 -5.41 1.72 0.48
C PHE A 236 -5.01 2.60 1.66
N ALA A 237 -5.66 2.40 2.80
CA ALA A 237 -5.22 3.01 4.05
C ALA A 237 -4.24 2.08 4.78
N ALA A 238 -3.19 2.66 5.34
CA ALA A 238 -2.19 1.96 6.14
C ALA A 238 -1.69 2.85 7.28
N GLY A 239 -1.25 2.21 8.36
CA GLY A 239 -0.58 2.87 9.47
C GLY A 239 -1.49 3.22 10.64
N GLY A 240 -1.31 2.53 11.76
CA GLY A 240 -1.97 2.82 13.03
C GLY A 240 -3.35 2.21 13.24
N ILE A 241 -3.85 1.39 12.34
CA ILE A 241 -5.15 0.70 12.49
C ILE A 241 -5.05 -0.30 13.64
N ALA A 242 -5.92 -0.17 14.63
CA ALA A 242 -5.95 -1.01 15.83
C ALA A 242 -7.32 -1.62 16.13
N THR A 243 -8.40 -1.01 15.66
CA THR A 243 -9.78 -1.41 15.96
C THR A 243 -10.63 -1.57 14.70
N PRO A 244 -11.72 -2.37 14.75
CA PRO A 244 -12.72 -2.43 13.67
C PRO A 244 -13.30 -1.07 13.30
N ALA A 245 -13.52 -0.19 14.27
CA ALA A 245 -14.03 1.16 14.03
C ALA A 245 -13.02 2.02 13.24
N ASP A 246 -11.70 1.87 13.47
CA ASP A 246 -10.66 2.55 12.68
C ASP A 246 -10.73 2.10 11.21
N ALA A 247 -10.84 0.78 10.98
CA ALA A 247 -10.94 0.20 9.65
C ALA A 247 -12.16 0.74 8.89
N ALA A 248 -13.34 0.68 9.52
CA ALA A 248 -14.58 1.20 8.94
C ALA A 248 -14.51 2.71 8.66
N TYR A 249 -13.90 3.48 9.54
CA TYR A 249 -13.76 4.93 9.35
C TYR A 249 -12.86 5.25 8.14
N LEU A 250 -11.70 4.58 8.00
CA LEU A 250 -10.83 4.77 6.84
C LEU A 250 -11.53 4.41 5.52
N MET A 251 -12.27 3.30 5.49
CA MET A 251 -13.09 2.93 4.33
C MET A 251 -14.13 4.01 4.00
N SER A 252 -14.78 4.61 5.02
CA SER A 252 -15.76 5.69 4.84
C SER A 252 -15.15 6.97 4.24
N LEU A 253 -13.84 7.16 4.36
CA LEU A 253 -13.11 8.26 3.72
C LEU A 253 -12.78 8.01 2.24
N GLY A 254 -13.20 6.85 1.68
CA GLY A 254 -13.05 6.51 0.27
C GLY A 254 -11.79 5.72 -0.06
N CYS A 255 -11.20 5.05 0.93
CA CYS A 255 -10.12 4.08 0.66
C CYS A 255 -10.65 2.86 -0.10
N ASP A 256 -9.80 2.26 -0.91
CA ASP A 256 -10.13 1.05 -1.66
C ASP A 256 -9.88 -0.24 -0.86
N GLY A 257 -9.33 -0.15 0.34
CA GLY A 257 -9.01 -1.24 1.26
C GLY A 257 -8.04 -0.77 2.33
N ILE A 258 -7.56 -1.71 3.16
CA ILE A 258 -6.65 -1.38 4.27
C ILE A 258 -5.48 -2.35 4.36
N PHE A 259 -4.36 -1.85 4.94
CA PHE A 259 -3.23 -2.65 5.42
C PHE A 259 -3.20 -2.60 6.94
N VAL A 260 -3.05 -3.75 7.58
CA VAL A 260 -2.95 -3.84 9.04
C VAL A 260 -1.97 -4.95 9.45
N GLY A 261 -1.19 -4.73 10.49
CA GLY A 261 -0.22 -5.71 10.99
C GLY A 261 -0.19 -5.72 12.51
N SER A 262 0.57 -4.80 13.13
CA SER A 262 0.74 -4.75 14.57
C SER A 262 -0.59 -4.65 15.35
N GLY A 263 -1.61 -4.02 14.79
CA GLY A 263 -2.94 -3.94 15.40
C GLY A 263 -3.65 -5.29 15.57
N ILE A 264 -3.22 -6.31 14.83
CA ILE A 264 -3.72 -7.69 14.93
C ILE A 264 -2.70 -8.54 15.69
N PHE A 265 -1.50 -8.70 15.13
CA PHE A 265 -0.55 -9.73 15.54
C PHE A 265 0.33 -9.35 16.74
N SER A 266 0.22 -8.14 17.28
CA SER A 266 0.82 -7.77 18.58
C SER A 266 -0.13 -7.99 19.76
N ALA A 267 -1.32 -8.55 19.55
CA ALA A 267 -2.32 -8.85 20.56
C ALA A 267 -2.47 -10.38 20.76
N ASP A 268 -2.93 -10.79 21.95
CA ASP A 268 -3.11 -12.21 22.29
C ASP A 268 -4.33 -12.86 21.59
N ASP A 269 -5.27 -12.04 21.07
CA ASP A 269 -6.52 -12.43 20.42
C ASP A 269 -6.46 -12.18 18.89
N ALA A 270 -5.33 -12.55 18.25
CA ALA A 270 -5.05 -12.23 16.84
C ALA A 270 -6.11 -12.76 15.88
N GLN A 271 -6.62 -13.99 16.07
CA GLN A 271 -7.65 -14.59 15.20
C GLN A 271 -8.97 -13.79 15.25
N GLU A 272 -9.43 -13.46 16.45
CA GLU A 272 -10.65 -12.68 16.67
C GLU A 272 -10.51 -11.27 16.08
N ARG A 273 -9.34 -10.65 16.24
CA ARG A 273 -9.04 -9.33 15.66
C ARG A 273 -9.00 -9.36 14.15
N ALA A 274 -8.36 -10.36 13.56
CA ALA A 274 -8.32 -10.53 12.12
C ALA A 274 -9.74 -10.64 11.55
N ASN A 275 -10.59 -11.51 12.13
CA ASN A 275 -11.99 -11.65 11.74
C ASN A 275 -12.77 -10.35 11.89
N ALA A 276 -12.60 -9.65 13.00
CA ALA A 276 -13.29 -8.39 13.30
C ALA A 276 -12.91 -7.27 12.33
N ILE A 277 -11.62 -7.14 12.01
CA ILE A 277 -11.13 -6.13 11.05
C ILE A 277 -11.66 -6.41 9.63
N VAL A 278 -11.66 -7.68 9.20
CA VAL A 278 -12.21 -8.07 7.89
C VAL A 278 -13.71 -7.77 7.84
N LEU A 279 -14.47 -8.15 8.88
CA LEU A 279 -15.90 -7.86 8.96
C LEU A 279 -16.19 -6.36 8.86
N ALA A 280 -15.49 -5.54 9.65
CA ALA A 280 -15.68 -4.09 9.66
C ALA A 280 -15.24 -3.40 8.35
N THR A 281 -14.20 -3.94 7.68
CA THR A 281 -13.77 -3.44 6.38
C THR A 281 -14.78 -3.76 5.28
N THR A 282 -15.32 -4.99 5.29
CA THR A 282 -16.30 -5.46 4.30
C THR A 282 -17.62 -4.69 4.42
N PHE A 283 -18.10 -4.50 5.64
CA PHE A 283 -19.40 -3.88 5.94
C PHE A 283 -19.24 -2.49 6.59
N TRP A 284 -18.25 -1.73 6.16
CA TRP A 284 -17.88 -0.45 6.76
C TRP A 284 -19.02 0.57 6.83
N ASN A 285 -20.00 0.48 5.94
CA ASN A 285 -21.17 1.36 5.86
C ASN A 285 -22.40 0.83 6.63
N GLU A 286 -22.29 -0.32 7.30
CA GLU A 286 -23.33 -0.95 8.10
C GLU A 286 -22.93 -0.86 9.59
N SER A 287 -23.45 0.16 10.30
CA SER A 287 -23.03 0.45 11.68
C SER A 287 -23.33 -0.67 12.68
N ASP A 288 -24.35 -1.50 12.43
CA ASP A 288 -24.64 -2.71 13.21
C ASP A 288 -23.56 -3.79 13.03
N LYS A 289 -23.07 -3.97 11.81
CA LYS A 289 -21.96 -4.89 11.51
C LYS A 289 -20.63 -4.40 12.11
N VAL A 290 -20.36 -3.11 12.01
CA VAL A 290 -19.18 -2.52 12.67
C VAL A 290 -19.26 -2.68 14.19
N LYS A 291 -20.44 -2.50 14.80
CA LYS A 291 -20.68 -2.76 16.22
C LYS A 291 -20.50 -4.24 16.57
N GLU A 292 -20.95 -5.17 15.70
CA GLU A 292 -20.74 -6.61 15.85
C GLU A 292 -19.23 -6.91 15.88
N ALA A 293 -18.49 -6.41 14.90
CA ALA A 293 -17.05 -6.54 14.82
C ALA A 293 -16.33 -5.97 16.05
N GLN A 294 -16.74 -4.80 16.53
CA GLN A 294 -16.14 -4.18 17.72
C GLN A 294 -16.34 -5.02 18.99
N LYS A 295 -17.42 -5.79 19.10
CA LYS A 295 -17.67 -6.68 20.22
C LYS A 295 -16.86 -7.98 20.18
N MET A 296 -16.28 -8.33 19.03
CA MET A 296 -15.47 -9.55 18.90
C MET A 296 -14.10 -9.40 19.56
N ILE A 297 -13.64 -8.17 19.76
CA ILE A 297 -12.33 -7.89 20.34
C ILE A 297 -12.44 -7.40 21.80
N ASP A 298 -11.42 -7.74 22.62
CA ASP A 298 -11.22 -7.09 23.92
C ASP A 298 -10.28 -5.89 23.75
N GLU A 299 -10.84 -4.68 23.82
CA GLU A 299 -10.06 -3.44 23.66
C GLU A 299 -8.92 -3.31 24.68
N ARG A 300 -9.04 -3.93 25.87
CA ARG A 300 -8.00 -3.96 26.89
C ARG A 300 -6.77 -4.77 26.50
N LYS A 301 -6.91 -5.64 25.49
CA LYS A 301 -5.82 -6.43 24.91
C LYS A 301 -5.25 -5.79 23.64
N SER A 302 -5.74 -4.62 23.25
CA SER A 302 -5.19 -3.85 22.13
C SER A 302 -3.76 -3.43 22.43
N ILE A 303 -3.00 -3.17 21.36
CA ILE A 303 -1.66 -2.58 21.52
C ILE A 303 -1.77 -1.25 22.29
N ASP A 304 -0.85 -1.04 23.22
CA ASP A 304 -0.67 0.28 23.83
C ASP A 304 -0.30 1.27 22.72
N GLY A 305 -1.20 2.19 22.41
CA GLY A 305 -0.98 3.19 21.37
C GLY A 305 0.16 4.14 21.72
N LEU A 306 0.85 4.63 20.69
CA LEU A 306 1.86 5.69 20.81
C LEU A 306 1.29 6.99 20.26
N ASP A 307 1.39 8.08 21.02
CA ASP A 307 1.10 9.39 20.45
C ASP A 307 2.18 9.79 19.45
N VAL A 308 1.79 9.93 18.21
CA VAL A 308 2.67 10.26 17.08
C VAL A 308 3.44 11.57 17.33
N LYS A 309 2.88 12.49 18.10
CA LYS A 309 3.54 13.77 18.45
C LYS A 309 4.81 13.59 19.29
N ASN A 310 4.90 12.48 20.00
CA ASN A 310 6.01 12.16 20.91
C ASN A 310 7.07 11.24 20.26
N LEU A 311 6.98 10.99 18.95
CA LEU A 311 7.94 10.14 18.25
C LEU A 311 9.14 10.93 17.75
N ASP A 312 10.34 10.51 18.15
CA ASP A 312 11.62 11.06 17.63
C ASP A 312 11.86 10.68 16.16
N LEU A 313 11.43 9.47 15.77
CA LEU A 313 11.56 8.95 14.41
C LEU A 313 10.18 8.66 13.82
N ARG A 314 9.86 9.37 12.76
CA ARG A 314 8.64 9.14 11.96
C ARG A 314 8.98 8.37 10.70
N MET A 315 8.44 7.14 10.56
CA MET A 315 8.68 6.32 9.38
C MET A 315 8.10 6.96 8.11
N GLN A 316 6.99 7.70 8.25
CA GLN A 316 6.35 8.41 7.14
C GLN A 316 7.23 9.45 6.45
N ASP A 317 8.26 9.96 7.10
CA ASP A 317 9.16 10.97 6.52
C ASP A 317 10.20 10.37 5.59
N ARG A 318 10.42 9.06 5.64
CA ARG A 318 11.37 8.36 4.78
C ARG A 318 10.92 8.41 3.31
N GLY A 319 11.86 8.73 2.42
CA GLY A 319 11.64 8.80 0.96
C GLY A 319 10.58 9.82 0.52
N GLY A 320 10.21 10.80 1.35
CA GLY A 320 9.16 11.76 1.05
C GLY A 320 9.59 12.97 0.22
N SER A 321 10.88 13.24 0.13
CA SER A 321 11.44 14.39 -0.60
C SER A 321 11.77 14.11 -2.07
N ALA A 322 11.74 12.84 -2.48
CA ALA A 322 12.02 12.42 -3.85
C ALA A 322 10.79 12.54 -4.75
#